data_d65e1c8b7ed69122462b40fbd84e5488
#
_entry.id   d65e1c8b7ed69122462b40fbd84e5488
#
_cell.length_a   1.000
_cell.length_b   1.000
_cell.length_c   1.000
_cell.angle_alpha   90.00
_cell.angle_beta   90.00
_cell.angle_gamma   90.00
#
_symmetry.space_group_name_H-M   'P 1'
#
loop_
_entity.id
_entity.type
_entity.pdbx_description
1 polymer ?
#
loop_
_entity_poly.entity_id
_entity_poly.type
_entity_poly.pdbx_seq_one_letter_code
_entity_poly.pdbx_strand_id
1 'polypeptide(L)'
;QHTAEDRLQSYCMTRIEKFLNSKGRQIIGWDEILEGDVAPNATVMSWRGTSGGIKAAQMGHDVIMTPNLYCYFDYLQTADSKDEPLGIGGYVPVEKVYSLDPTAALTEEQAKHILGAQANLWTEYIATTEHAEYMILPRMAALAEVQWTQPEKKDYADFTQRLPRLIKFYQRDSMNYAKHIFDIQAEYTTTQEEDGSGSGAIVATLRTIDNAPIYYTLDGTEPTTASEQYNGTGIVIRQSADLRAVAIRPEGKSKVTEKSFYINKATFCPIELTGTQP
;
A
#
# COMPACT_ATOMS: atom_id res chain seq x y z
N GLN A 1 -20.97 27.26 3.72
CA GLN A 1 -21.94 27.65 4.75
C GLN A 1 -22.06 26.47 5.70
N HIS A 2 -21.69 26.66 6.99
CA HIS A 2 -21.75 25.60 8.00
C HIS A 2 -23.19 25.25 8.38
N THR A 3 -23.44 23.97 8.66
CA THR A 3 -24.74 23.50 9.15
C THR A 3 -24.95 23.87 10.62
N ALA A 4 -26.14 23.61 11.16
CA ALA A 4 -26.41 23.78 12.58
C ALA A 4 -25.62 22.79 13.44
N GLU A 5 -25.40 21.58 12.93
CA GLU A 5 -24.61 20.52 13.54
C GLU A 5 -23.13 20.90 13.64
N ASP A 6 -22.53 21.46 12.56
CA ASP A 6 -21.15 21.93 12.54
C ASP A 6 -20.91 22.99 13.63
N ARG A 7 -21.87 23.90 13.81
CA ARG A 7 -21.80 24.92 14.87
C ARG A 7 -21.90 24.34 16.27
N LEU A 8 -22.71 23.31 16.46
CA LEU A 8 -22.84 22.65 17.73
C LEU A 8 -21.56 21.88 18.09
N GLN A 9 -20.93 21.21 17.13
CA GLN A 9 -19.64 20.58 17.27
C GLN A 9 -18.56 21.59 17.68
N SER A 10 -18.43 22.69 16.95
CA SER A 10 -17.47 23.77 17.27
C SER A 10 -17.69 24.36 18.66
N TYR A 11 -18.94 24.56 19.04
CA TYR A 11 -19.29 25.03 20.38
C TYR A 11 -18.80 24.05 21.47
N CYS A 12 -19.04 22.77 21.28
CA CYS A 12 -18.61 21.73 22.21
C CYS A 12 -17.06 21.67 22.28
N MET A 13 -16.39 21.66 21.12
CA MET A 13 -14.93 21.62 21.03
C MET A 13 -14.28 22.83 21.70
N THR A 14 -14.81 24.03 21.48
CA THR A 14 -14.30 25.27 22.11
C THR A 14 -14.42 25.20 23.65
N ARG A 15 -15.47 24.61 24.18
CA ARG A 15 -15.61 24.42 25.66
C ARG A 15 -14.61 23.42 26.20
N ILE A 16 -14.41 22.30 25.50
CA ILE A 16 -13.43 21.28 25.87
C ILE A 16 -12.02 21.86 25.81
N GLU A 17 -11.68 22.60 24.75
CA GLU A 17 -10.39 23.26 24.59
C GLU A 17 -10.10 24.23 25.77
N LYS A 18 -11.05 25.12 26.09
CA LYS A 18 -10.89 26.04 27.22
C LYS A 18 -10.65 25.30 28.54
N PHE A 19 -11.34 24.18 28.75
CA PHE A 19 -11.12 23.35 29.93
C PHE A 19 -9.72 22.73 29.94
N LEU A 20 -9.28 22.14 28.80
CA LEU A 20 -7.95 21.55 28.67
C LEU A 20 -6.84 22.59 28.85
N ASN A 21 -6.99 23.78 28.27
CA ASN A 21 -6.05 24.87 28.41
C ASN A 21 -5.94 25.35 29.88
N SER A 22 -7.05 25.36 30.61
CA SER A 22 -7.05 25.66 32.08
C SER A 22 -6.28 24.63 32.92
N LYS A 23 -6.00 23.44 32.33
CA LYS A 23 -5.18 22.37 32.93
C LYS A 23 -3.77 22.30 32.32
N GLY A 24 -3.36 23.31 31.53
CA GLY A 24 -2.05 23.37 30.89
C GLY A 24 -1.90 22.31 29.78
N ARG A 25 -3.00 21.91 29.13
CA ARG A 25 -3.02 20.97 28.03
C ARG A 25 -3.59 21.63 26.77
N GLN A 26 -3.15 21.15 25.61
CA GLN A 26 -3.71 21.53 24.30
C GLN A 26 -4.59 20.40 23.77
N ILE A 27 -5.55 20.76 22.91
CA ILE A 27 -6.41 19.79 22.23
C ILE A 27 -5.75 19.29 20.95
N ILE A 28 -5.87 17.99 20.68
CA ILE A 28 -5.64 17.39 19.37
C ILE A 28 -6.98 16.82 18.89
N GLY A 29 -7.43 17.21 17.71
CA GLY A 29 -8.69 16.74 17.14
C GLY A 29 -8.50 16.17 15.75
N TRP A 30 -9.37 15.22 15.39
CA TRP A 30 -9.48 14.74 14.01
C TRP A 30 -9.88 15.88 13.08
N ASP A 31 -9.63 15.74 11.78
CA ASP A 31 -9.82 16.83 10.82
C ASP A 31 -11.28 17.30 10.64
N GLU A 32 -12.27 16.64 11.26
CA GLU A 32 -13.63 17.13 11.39
C GLU A 32 -13.73 18.46 12.15
N ILE A 33 -12.76 18.76 13.02
CA ILE A 33 -12.76 20.06 13.71
C ILE A 33 -12.60 21.24 12.73
N LEU A 34 -12.15 20.97 11.48
CA LEU A 34 -12.06 21.97 10.41
C LEU A 34 -13.40 22.28 9.73
N GLU A 35 -14.46 21.56 10.09
CA GLU A 35 -15.82 21.78 9.53
C GLU A 35 -16.51 22.96 10.18
N GLY A 36 -15.99 23.47 11.26
CA GLY A 36 -16.46 24.67 11.97
C GLY A 36 -15.34 25.63 12.32
N ASP A 37 -15.54 26.43 13.37
CA ASP A 37 -14.52 27.32 13.88
C ASP A 37 -13.50 26.49 14.68
N VAL A 38 -12.25 26.49 14.21
CA VAL A 38 -11.15 25.76 14.87
C VAL A 38 -10.61 26.57 16.05
N ALA A 39 -10.42 25.93 17.17
CA ALA A 39 -9.80 26.54 18.34
C ALA A 39 -8.35 26.95 18.02
N PRO A 40 -7.89 28.17 18.40
CA PRO A 40 -6.62 28.75 17.96
C PRO A 40 -5.36 27.88 18.20
N ASN A 41 -5.37 27.08 19.26
CA ASN A 41 -4.24 26.23 19.67
C ASN A 41 -4.48 24.74 19.38
N ALA A 42 -5.48 24.41 18.58
CA ALA A 42 -5.75 23.01 18.24
C ALA A 42 -4.73 22.45 17.26
N THR A 43 -4.24 21.25 17.53
CA THR A 43 -3.51 20.43 16.58
C THR A 43 -4.50 19.56 15.81
N VAL A 44 -4.31 19.43 14.52
CA VAL A 44 -5.23 18.68 13.64
C VAL A 44 -4.62 17.34 13.23
N MET A 45 -5.34 16.24 13.45
CA MET A 45 -5.02 14.93 12.89
C MET A 45 -5.78 14.72 11.58
N SER A 46 -5.04 14.68 10.47
CA SER A 46 -5.63 14.56 9.12
C SER A 46 -5.74 13.09 8.73
N TRP A 47 -6.96 12.51 8.80
CA TRP A 47 -7.20 11.10 8.52
C TRP A 47 -7.99 10.85 7.23
N ARG A 48 -8.88 11.74 6.84
CA ARG A 48 -9.69 11.64 5.61
C ARG A 48 -8.89 11.96 4.33
N GLY A 49 -7.59 11.75 4.36
CA GLY A 49 -6.62 12.11 3.34
C GLY A 49 -5.67 13.19 3.84
N THR A 50 -4.93 13.82 2.92
CA THR A 50 -3.95 14.87 3.26
C THR A 50 -4.55 16.28 3.21
N SER A 51 -5.68 16.47 2.58
CA SER A 51 -6.27 17.79 2.33
C SER A 51 -6.63 18.56 3.61
N GLY A 52 -7.14 17.87 4.63
CA GLY A 52 -7.42 18.48 5.94
C GLY A 52 -6.15 19.02 6.60
N GLY A 53 -5.07 18.23 6.59
CA GLY A 53 -3.78 18.65 7.12
C GLY A 53 -3.16 19.81 6.36
N ILE A 54 -3.23 19.79 5.01
CA ILE A 54 -2.77 20.90 4.17
C ILE A 54 -3.53 22.19 4.54
N LYS A 55 -4.87 22.11 4.63
CA LYS A 55 -5.71 23.26 5.02
C LYS A 55 -5.34 23.78 6.43
N ALA A 56 -5.16 22.89 7.40
CA ALA A 56 -4.79 23.25 8.77
C ALA A 56 -3.42 23.94 8.82
N ALA A 57 -2.40 23.40 8.15
CA ALA A 57 -1.07 23.99 8.07
C ALA A 57 -1.09 25.39 7.40
N GLN A 58 -1.91 25.58 6.36
CA GLN A 58 -2.13 26.88 5.72
C GLN A 58 -2.79 27.89 6.65
N MET A 59 -3.58 27.43 7.62
CA MET A 59 -4.20 28.26 8.67
C MET A 59 -3.27 28.51 9.88
N GLY A 60 -2.08 27.91 9.89
CA GLY A 60 -1.10 28.04 10.97
C GLY A 60 -1.33 27.09 12.17
N HIS A 61 -2.09 26.01 11.98
CA HIS A 61 -2.27 24.96 12.98
C HIS A 61 -1.23 23.86 12.80
N ASP A 62 -0.75 23.33 13.91
CA ASP A 62 0.08 22.14 13.89
C ASP A 62 -0.73 20.92 13.44
N VAL A 63 -0.07 20.01 12.73
CA VAL A 63 -0.70 18.88 12.04
C VAL A 63 0.04 17.58 12.30
N ILE A 64 -0.71 16.53 12.54
CA ILE A 64 -0.25 15.13 12.47
C ILE A 64 -0.91 14.50 11.23
N MET A 65 -0.09 14.07 10.26
CA MET A 65 -0.57 13.40 9.06
C MET A 65 -0.82 11.93 9.36
N THR A 66 -2.08 11.50 9.23
CA THR A 66 -2.50 10.11 9.42
C THR A 66 -3.52 9.67 8.37
N PRO A 67 -3.26 9.99 7.06
CA PRO A 67 -4.23 9.75 6.00
C PRO A 67 -4.51 8.25 5.85
N ASN A 68 -5.79 7.88 5.86
CA ASN A 68 -6.24 6.50 5.91
C ASN A 68 -5.68 5.63 4.78
N LEU A 69 -5.54 6.18 3.56
CA LEU A 69 -4.98 5.46 2.41
C LEU A 69 -3.47 5.18 2.50
N TYR A 70 -2.79 5.67 3.56
CA TYR A 70 -1.36 5.47 3.78
C TYR A 70 -1.04 4.93 5.17
N CYS A 71 -1.84 5.32 6.18
CA CYS A 71 -1.49 5.18 7.59
C CYS A 71 -2.46 4.31 8.39
N TYR A 72 -3.56 3.79 7.80
CA TYR A 72 -4.45 2.88 8.50
C TYR A 72 -3.94 1.45 8.39
N PHE A 73 -3.30 0.98 9.45
CA PHE A 73 -2.67 -0.35 9.49
C PHE A 73 -3.65 -1.47 9.89
N ASP A 74 -4.89 -1.15 10.13
CA ASP A 74 -6.03 -2.07 10.18
C ASP A 74 -6.58 -2.43 8.79
N TYR A 75 -6.12 -1.74 7.71
CA TYR A 75 -6.42 -2.10 6.33
C TYR A 75 -5.53 -3.26 5.86
N LEU A 76 -6.02 -4.03 4.90
CA LEU A 76 -5.34 -5.21 4.35
C LEU A 76 -4.02 -4.83 3.66
N GLN A 77 -3.07 -5.75 3.66
CA GLN A 77 -1.74 -5.53 3.07
C GLN A 77 -1.62 -6.07 1.65
N THR A 78 -2.54 -6.95 1.23
CA THR A 78 -2.66 -7.43 -0.15
C THR A 78 -4.06 -7.18 -0.69
N ALA A 79 -4.19 -7.09 -2.01
CA ALA A 79 -5.48 -6.98 -2.70
C ALA A 79 -6.27 -8.29 -2.72
N ASP A 80 -5.59 -9.44 -2.56
CA ASP A 80 -6.24 -10.74 -2.45
C ASP A 80 -6.64 -11.02 -1.00
N SER A 81 -7.88 -10.68 -0.66
CA SER A 81 -8.42 -10.84 0.69
C SER A 81 -8.53 -12.29 1.18
N LYS A 82 -8.36 -13.28 0.29
CA LYS A 82 -8.44 -14.71 0.68
C LYS A 82 -7.30 -15.14 1.59
N ASP A 83 -6.15 -14.48 1.48
CA ASP A 83 -4.95 -14.80 2.25
C ASP A 83 -4.74 -13.84 3.41
N GLU A 84 -5.63 -12.87 3.58
CA GLU A 84 -5.56 -11.92 4.67
C GLU A 84 -6.33 -12.42 5.90
N PRO A 85 -5.88 -12.10 7.11
CA PRO A 85 -6.69 -12.29 8.29
C PRO A 85 -7.95 -11.42 8.25
N LEU A 86 -8.91 -11.72 9.11
CA LEU A 86 -10.13 -10.91 9.23
C LEU A 86 -9.75 -9.43 9.47
N GLY A 87 -10.33 -8.53 8.69
CA GLY A 87 -10.09 -7.10 8.77
C GLY A 87 -11.29 -6.28 8.38
N ILE A 88 -11.22 -4.97 8.58
CA ILE A 88 -12.29 -4.03 8.22
C ILE A 88 -12.42 -3.82 6.70
N GLY A 89 -11.43 -4.28 5.94
CA GLY A 89 -11.29 -3.99 4.51
C GLY A 89 -10.25 -2.90 4.25
N GLY A 90 -10.37 -2.21 3.12
CA GLY A 90 -9.34 -1.27 2.66
C GLY A 90 -8.08 -1.99 2.15
N TYR A 91 -7.14 -1.22 1.60
CA TYR A 91 -5.89 -1.78 1.08
C TYR A 91 -4.76 -0.76 1.19
N VAL A 92 -3.76 -1.09 2.00
CA VAL A 92 -2.58 -0.24 2.24
C VAL A 92 -1.33 -1.12 2.25
N PRO A 93 -0.71 -1.38 1.08
CA PRO A 93 0.54 -2.12 0.99
C PRO A 93 1.73 -1.29 1.45
N VAL A 94 2.87 -1.93 1.69
CA VAL A 94 4.13 -1.28 2.11
C VAL A 94 4.54 -0.15 1.18
N GLU A 95 4.43 -0.36 -0.14
CA GLU A 95 4.74 0.65 -1.15
C GLU A 95 3.89 1.91 -0.99
N LYS A 96 2.60 1.73 -0.71
CA LYS A 96 1.68 2.85 -0.49
C LYS A 96 2.07 3.66 0.74
N VAL A 97 2.41 2.99 1.85
CA VAL A 97 2.92 3.65 3.06
C VAL A 97 4.18 4.45 2.74
N TYR A 98 5.15 3.84 2.06
CA TYR A 98 6.42 4.48 1.70
C TYR A 98 6.24 5.69 0.77
N SER A 99 5.22 5.69 -0.07
CA SER A 99 4.93 6.79 -1.01
C SER A 99 4.38 8.05 -0.33
N LEU A 100 4.03 8.00 0.96
CA LEU A 100 3.55 9.18 1.69
C LEU A 100 4.63 10.27 1.72
N ASP A 101 4.26 11.47 1.31
CA ASP A 101 4.98 12.70 1.61
C ASP A 101 4.08 13.58 2.50
N PRO A 102 4.40 13.67 3.80
CA PRO A 102 3.58 14.45 4.73
C PRO A 102 3.55 15.96 4.45
N THR A 103 4.51 16.45 3.66
CA THR A 103 4.70 17.88 3.37
C THR A 103 4.32 18.26 1.94
N ALA A 104 3.87 17.30 1.14
CA ALA A 104 3.46 17.54 -0.24
C ALA A 104 2.47 18.71 -0.36
N ALA A 105 2.64 19.53 -1.38
CA ALA A 105 1.80 20.72 -1.68
C ALA A 105 1.83 21.83 -0.62
N LEU A 106 2.83 21.84 0.27
CA LEU A 106 3.06 22.91 1.25
C LEU A 106 4.31 23.73 0.88
N THR A 107 4.29 25.01 1.22
CA THR A 107 5.51 25.83 1.21
C THR A 107 6.40 25.43 2.40
N GLU A 108 7.70 25.82 2.37
CA GLU A 108 8.61 25.55 3.50
C GLU A 108 8.09 26.13 4.82
N GLU A 109 7.44 27.28 4.79
CA GLU A 109 6.88 27.89 6.00
C GLU A 109 5.68 27.09 6.53
N GLN A 110 4.79 26.67 5.65
CA GLN A 110 3.63 25.85 6.02
C GLN A 110 4.05 24.45 6.49
N ALA A 111 5.08 23.87 5.88
CA ALA A 111 5.59 22.57 6.25
C ALA A 111 6.14 22.50 7.69
N LYS A 112 6.52 23.64 8.29
CA LYS A 112 6.94 23.70 9.69
C LYS A 112 5.83 23.33 10.68
N HIS A 113 4.57 23.43 10.26
CA HIS A 113 3.43 22.99 11.05
C HIS A 113 3.19 21.48 11.01
N ILE A 114 3.87 20.75 10.11
CA ILE A 114 3.72 19.28 10.07
C ILE A 114 4.63 18.68 11.15
N LEU A 115 4.03 18.23 12.23
CA LEU A 115 4.75 17.59 13.35
C LEU A 115 5.28 16.21 12.96
N GLY A 116 4.65 15.55 11.98
CA GLY A 116 5.03 14.25 11.48
C GLY A 116 3.84 13.45 10.97
N ALA A 117 4.03 12.14 10.85
CA ALA A 117 3.00 11.19 10.47
C ALA A 117 2.75 10.15 11.56
N GLN A 118 1.56 9.57 11.58
CA GLN A 118 1.17 8.53 12.53
C GLN A 118 0.41 7.42 11.80
N ALA A 119 0.71 6.17 12.12
CA ALA A 119 -0.15 5.06 11.73
C ALA A 119 -1.20 4.78 12.82
N ASN A 120 -2.39 4.35 12.38
CA ASN A 120 -3.47 3.91 13.24
C ASN A 120 -3.66 2.40 13.06
N LEU A 121 -3.81 1.70 14.18
CA LEU A 121 -4.19 0.28 14.21
C LEU A 121 -5.46 0.16 15.02
N TRP A 122 -6.60 0.29 14.36
CA TRP A 122 -7.91 0.08 14.98
C TRP A 122 -8.14 -1.41 15.20
N THR A 123 -8.62 -1.80 16.35
CA THR A 123 -8.57 -3.20 16.79
C THR A 123 -9.92 -3.89 16.80
N GLU A 124 -10.94 -3.37 16.13
CA GLU A 124 -12.26 -3.98 16.04
C GLU A 124 -12.24 -5.42 15.54
N TYR A 125 -11.28 -5.73 14.65
CA TYR A 125 -11.11 -7.06 14.07
C TYR A 125 -9.80 -7.74 14.49
N ILE A 126 -8.98 -7.09 15.33
CA ILE A 126 -7.66 -7.57 15.71
C ILE A 126 -7.73 -8.13 17.13
N ALA A 127 -7.81 -9.44 17.27
CA ALA A 127 -8.07 -10.10 18.54
C ALA A 127 -6.80 -10.55 19.29
N THR A 128 -5.67 -10.68 18.60
CA THR A 128 -4.42 -11.23 19.18
C THR A 128 -3.21 -10.38 18.85
N THR A 129 -2.14 -10.54 19.62
CA THR A 129 -0.86 -9.87 19.39
C THR A 129 -0.25 -10.29 18.04
N GLU A 130 -0.35 -11.57 17.70
CA GLU A 130 0.16 -12.11 16.42
C GLU A 130 -0.57 -11.47 15.22
N HIS A 131 -1.87 -11.21 15.37
CA HIS A 131 -2.63 -10.49 14.35
C HIS A 131 -2.18 -9.02 14.27
N ALA A 132 -1.98 -8.36 15.40
CA ALA A 132 -1.48 -6.98 15.44
C ALA A 132 -0.07 -6.88 14.79
N GLU A 133 0.83 -7.79 15.10
CA GLU A 133 2.17 -7.86 14.47
C GLU A 133 2.08 -8.02 12.97
N TYR A 134 1.23 -8.95 12.48
CA TYR A 134 0.96 -9.12 11.06
C TYR A 134 0.50 -7.83 10.40
N MET A 135 -0.45 -7.14 11.00
CA MET A 135 -1.02 -5.90 10.43
C MET A 135 -0.03 -4.74 10.43
N ILE A 136 0.89 -4.67 11.40
CA ILE A 136 1.88 -3.59 11.52
C ILE A 136 3.11 -3.86 10.64
N LEU A 137 3.60 -5.11 10.61
CA LEU A 137 4.88 -5.44 9.99
C LEU A 137 4.70 -5.98 8.56
N PRO A 138 5.54 -5.57 7.61
CA PRO A 138 6.67 -4.64 7.73
C PRO A 138 6.31 -3.17 7.45
N ARG A 139 5.04 -2.77 7.34
CA ARG A 139 4.59 -1.40 7.02
C ARG A 139 5.16 -0.34 7.95
N MET A 140 5.33 -0.68 9.24
CA MET A 140 5.94 0.24 10.21
C MET A 140 7.37 0.65 9.80
N ALA A 141 8.14 -0.24 9.19
CA ALA A 141 9.47 0.10 8.71
C ALA A 141 9.42 1.14 7.58
N ALA A 142 8.45 1.03 6.68
CA ALA A 142 8.23 2.01 5.62
C ALA A 142 7.84 3.38 6.19
N LEU A 143 6.91 3.41 7.15
CA LEU A 143 6.51 4.65 7.81
C LEU A 143 7.67 5.27 8.60
N ALA A 144 8.48 4.46 9.29
CA ALA A 144 9.66 4.95 10.00
C ALA A 144 10.63 5.64 9.03
N GLU A 145 10.88 5.07 7.86
CA GLU A 145 11.76 5.70 6.88
C GLU A 145 11.15 6.98 6.29
N VAL A 146 9.84 7.02 6.05
CA VAL A 146 9.12 8.25 5.67
C VAL A 146 9.34 9.37 6.69
N GLN A 147 9.34 9.05 7.99
CA GLN A 147 9.49 10.04 9.06
C GLN A 147 10.93 10.50 9.28
N TRP A 148 11.92 9.66 8.98
CA TRP A 148 13.33 9.94 9.26
C TRP A 148 14.11 10.40 8.02
N THR A 149 13.54 10.29 6.82
CA THR A 149 14.20 10.60 5.55
C THR A 149 13.52 11.78 4.87
N GLN A 150 14.30 12.73 4.43
CA GLN A 150 13.80 13.85 3.64
C GLN A 150 13.14 13.31 2.35
N PRO A 151 11.99 13.87 1.91
CA PRO A 151 11.23 13.33 0.78
C PRO A 151 12.04 13.10 -0.49
N GLU A 152 12.95 14.02 -0.83
CA GLU A 152 13.81 13.95 -2.01
C GLU A 152 14.92 12.90 -1.93
N LYS A 153 15.14 12.32 -0.75
CA LYS A 153 16.15 11.28 -0.49
C LYS A 153 15.53 9.90 -0.35
N LYS A 154 14.21 9.80 -0.40
CA LYS A 154 13.55 8.51 -0.34
C LYS A 154 13.80 7.71 -1.62
N ASP A 155 14.20 6.45 -1.46
CA ASP A 155 14.39 5.49 -2.53
C ASP A 155 13.75 4.15 -2.14
N TYR A 156 12.61 3.85 -2.76
CA TYR A 156 11.87 2.63 -2.48
C TYR A 156 12.63 1.37 -2.88
N ALA A 157 13.40 1.43 -3.97
CA ALA A 157 14.19 0.29 -4.42
C ALA A 157 15.32 -0.03 -3.42
N ASP A 158 16.01 0.99 -2.91
CA ASP A 158 17.01 0.81 -1.85
C ASP A 158 16.36 0.32 -0.54
N PHE A 159 15.22 0.89 -0.13
CA PHE A 159 14.47 0.42 1.03
C PHE A 159 14.17 -1.06 0.93
N THR A 160 13.66 -1.52 -0.20
CA THR A 160 13.27 -2.92 -0.40
C THR A 160 14.47 -3.88 -0.41
N GLN A 161 15.63 -3.45 -0.87
CA GLN A 161 16.87 -4.23 -0.80
C GLN A 161 17.38 -4.40 0.65
N ARG A 162 17.11 -3.43 1.52
CA ARG A 162 17.47 -3.47 2.94
C ARG A 162 16.47 -4.27 3.80
N LEU A 163 15.24 -4.38 3.34
CA LEU A 163 14.14 -5.02 4.08
C LEU A 163 14.44 -6.48 4.50
N PRO A 164 15.04 -7.35 3.67
CA PRO A 164 15.39 -8.71 4.08
C PRO A 164 16.31 -8.77 5.32
N ARG A 165 17.15 -7.77 5.52
CA ARG A 165 17.98 -7.68 6.73
C ARG A 165 17.13 -7.39 7.97
N LEU A 166 16.13 -6.54 7.86
CA LEU A 166 15.19 -6.27 8.96
C LEU A 166 14.33 -7.49 9.28
N ILE A 167 13.88 -8.22 8.26
CA ILE A 167 13.09 -9.44 8.43
C ILE A 167 13.84 -10.51 9.27
N LYS A 168 15.15 -10.59 9.18
CA LYS A 168 15.94 -11.50 10.04
C LYS A 168 15.78 -11.19 11.54
N PHE A 169 15.58 -9.92 11.89
CA PHE A 169 15.27 -9.57 13.29
C PHE A 169 13.86 -10.01 13.67
N TYR A 170 12.86 -9.85 12.80
CA TYR A 170 11.52 -10.33 13.05
C TYR A 170 11.51 -11.86 13.24
N GLN A 171 12.22 -12.60 12.39
CA GLN A 171 12.34 -14.04 12.49
C GLN A 171 13.04 -14.49 13.79
N ARG A 172 14.17 -13.83 14.14
CA ARG A 172 14.90 -14.12 15.38
C ARG A 172 14.02 -13.94 16.61
N ASP A 173 13.21 -12.90 16.61
CA ASP A 173 12.37 -12.53 17.75
C ASP A 173 10.97 -13.18 17.66
N SER A 174 10.76 -14.10 16.70
CA SER A 174 9.51 -14.83 16.46
C SER A 174 8.30 -13.92 16.22
N MET A 175 8.51 -12.71 15.69
CA MET A 175 7.44 -11.79 15.36
C MET A 175 6.68 -12.27 14.11
N ASN A 176 5.38 -12.18 14.16
CA ASN A 176 4.53 -12.41 12.98
C ASN A 176 4.56 -11.18 12.07
N TYR A 177 4.75 -11.38 10.77
CA TYR A 177 4.75 -10.29 9.79
C TYR A 177 4.11 -10.74 8.47
N ALA A 178 3.53 -9.81 7.73
CA ALA A 178 2.97 -10.10 6.42
C ALA A 178 4.08 -10.40 5.41
N LYS A 179 4.03 -11.58 4.81
CA LYS A 179 5.07 -12.08 3.89
C LYS A 179 4.81 -11.70 2.44
N HIS A 180 3.65 -11.16 2.12
CA HIS A 180 3.20 -10.83 0.75
C HIS A 180 4.15 -9.91 -0.02
N ILE A 181 4.92 -9.08 0.71
CA ILE A 181 5.93 -8.22 0.07
C ILE A 181 7.00 -9.01 -0.69
N PHE A 182 7.16 -10.28 -0.35
CA PHE A 182 8.12 -11.20 -0.99
C PHE A 182 7.48 -12.09 -2.05
N ASP A 183 6.17 -11.95 -2.30
CA ASP A 183 5.50 -12.70 -3.35
C ASP A 183 5.89 -12.19 -4.74
N ILE A 184 5.65 -13.03 -5.73
CA ILE A 184 5.94 -12.68 -7.12
C ILE A 184 4.92 -11.65 -7.59
N GLN A 185 5.41 -10.53 -8.08
CA GLN A 185 4.64 -9.58 -8.87
C GLN A 185 4.70 -10.01 -10.33
N ALA A 186 3.53 -10.26 -10.92
CA ALA A 186 3.40 -10.73 -12.29
C ALA A 186 2.66 -9.69 -13.13
N GLU A 187 3.25 -9.30 -14.24
CA GLU A 187 2.64 -8.44 -15.25
C GLU A 187 2.46 -9.23 -16.53
N TYR A 188 1.34 -9.03 -17.20
CA TYR A 188 1.01 -9.74 -18.44
C TYR A 188 0.71 -8.72 -19.53
N THR A 189 1.50 -8.77 -20.61
CA THR A 189 1.30 -7.94 -21.79
C THR A 189 1.03 -8.81 -23.01
N THR A 190 0.28 -8.28 -23.98
CA THR A 190 0.05 -8.94 -25.25
C THR A 190 0.89 -8.29 -26.34
N THR A 191 1.52 -9.11 -27.18
CA THR A 191 2.17 -8.65 -28.40
C THR A 191 1.37 -9.17 -29.59
N GLN A 192 1.17 -8.32 -30.59
CA GLN A 192 0.58 -8.70 -31.88
C GLN A 192 1.61 -8.42 -32.99
N GLU A 193 1.66 -9.30 -33.98
CA GLU A 193 2.46 -9.05 -35.15
C GLU A 193 1.75 -8.06 -36.07
N GLU A 194 2.45 -7.05 -36.56
CA GLU A 194 1.88 -5.96 -37.36
C GLU A 194 1.50 -6.42 -38.80
N ASP A 195 1.82 -7.64 -39.18
CA ASP A 195 1.57 -8.20 -40.50
C ASP A 195 0.11 -8.62 -40.78
N GLY A 196 -0.78 -8.42 -39.77
CA GLY A 196 -2.20 -8.79 -39.87
C GLY A 196 -2.46 -10.30 -39.87
N SER A 197 -1.45 -11.13 -39.60
CA SER A 197 -1.58 -12.60 -39.55
C SER A 197 -2.46 -13.09 -38.42
N GLY A 198 -2.80 -12.21 -37.45
CA GLY A 198 -3.48 -12.60 -36.22
C GLY A 198 -2.57 -13.40 -35.28
N SER A 199 -1.25 -13.41 -35.56
CA SER A 199 -0.28 -14.02 -34.66
C SER A 199 0.08 -13.07 -33.51
N GLY A 200 0.39 -13.63 -32.36
CA GLY A 200 0.76 -12.87 -31.18
C GLY A 200 1.25 -13.76 -30.06
N ALA A 201 1.57 -13.15 -28.96
CA ALA A 201 1.94 -13.85 -27.74
C ALA A 201 1.49 -13.07 -26.49
N ILE A 202 1.31 -13.78 -25.41
CA ILE A 202 1.27 -13.18 -24.07
C ILE A 202 2.69 -13.25 -23.53
N VAL A 203 3.18 -12.15 -22.99
CA VAL A 203 4.47 -12.08 -22.30
C VAL A 203 4.21 -11.88 -20.82
N ALA A 204 4.62 -12.87 -20.02
CA ALA A 204 4.57 -12.79 -18.57
C ALA A 204 5.92 -12.31 -18.03
N THR A 205 5.93 -11.15 -17.36
CA THR A 205 7.09 -10.62 -16.67
C THR A 205 6.91 -10.83 -15.16
N LEU A 206 7.89 -11.49 -14.55
CA LEU A 206 7.86 -11.85 -13.14
C LEU A 206 8.98 -11.12 -12.40
N ARG A 207 8.68 -10.64 -11.22
CA ARG A 207 9.69 -10.02 -10.35
C ARG A 207 9.37 -10.27 -8.88
N THR A 208 10.41 -10.27 -8.05
CA THR A 208 10.30 -10.17 -6.61
C THR A 208 11.02 -8.91 -6.13
N ILE A 209 10.61 -8.39 -4.99
CA ILE A 209 11.13 -7.14 -4.44
C ILE A 209 12.64 -7.21 -4.10
N ASP A 210 13.12 -8.41 -3.81
CA ASP A 210 14.50 -8.71 -3.38
C ASP A 210 15.31 -9.46 -4.45
N ASN A 211 14.81 -9.53 -5.69
CA ASN A 211 15.41 -10.26 -6.80
C ASN A 211 15.69 -11.75 -6.50
N ALA A 212 14.85 -12.37 -5.68
CA ALA A 212 14.99 -13.80 -5.39
C ALA A 212 14.81 -14.66 -6.65
N PRO A 213 15.50 -15.82 -6.75
CA PRO A 213 15.31 -16.74 -7.86
C PRO A 213 13.86 -17.20 -7.99
N ILE A 214 13.28 -17.05 -9.19
CA ILE A 214 11.94 -17.48 -9.53
C ILE A 214 12.03 -18.73 -10.40
N TYR A 215 11.28 -19.77 -10.07
CA TYR A 215 11.12 -20.98 -10.85
C TYR A 215 9.69 -21.10 -11.32
N TYR A 216 9.48 -21.61 -12.55
CA TYR A 216 8.14 -21.68 -13.11
C TYR A 216 7.90 -22.94 -13.95
N THR A 217 6.63 -23.25 -14.16
CA THR A 217 6.12 -24.27 -15.07
C THR A 217 5.00 -23.67 -15.94
N LEU A 218 4.72 -24.27 -17.10
CA LEU A 218 3.65 -23.84 -18.01
C LEU A 218 2.57 -24.93 -18.19
N ASP A 219 2.73 -26.05 -17.52
CA ASP A 219 1.84 -27.22 -17.58
C ASP A 219 0.96 -27.38 -16.32
N GLY A 220 0.98 -26.39 -15.41
CA GLY A 220 0.23 -26.41 -14.17
C GLY A 220 0.83 -27.27 -13.05
N THR A 221 1.99 -27.88 -13.26
CA THR A 221 2.68 -28.63 -12.20
C THR A 221 3.32 -27.68 -11.17
N GLU A 222 3.53 -28.17 -9.95
CA GLU A 222 4.15 -27.41 -8.88
C GLU A 222 5.62 -27.10 -9.20
N PRO A 223 6.02 -25.80 -9.27
CA PRO A 223 7.40 -25.45 -9.57
C PRO A 223 8.34 -25.73 -8.40
N THR A 224 9.54 -26.21 -8.72
CA THR A 224 10.61 -26.54 -7.78
C THR A 224 11.94 -25.98 -8.29
N THR A 225 13.02 -26.14 -7.53
CA THR A 225 14.38 -25.80 -7.99
C THR A 225 14.86 -26.61 -9.20
N ALA A 226 14.15 -27.68 -9.58
CA ALA A 226 14.41 -28.45 -10.80
C ALA A 226 13.61 -27.92 -12.01
N SER A 227 12.65 -27.02 -11.80
CA SER A 227 11.86 -26.39 -12.85
C SER A 227 12.69 -25.31 -13.56
N GLU A 228 12.15 -24.77 -14.64
CA GLU A 228 12.82 -23.69 -15.38
C GLU A 228 12.95 -22.45 -14.51
N GLN A 229 14.15 -21.88 -14.48
CA GLN A 229 14.42 -20.64 -13.76
C GLN A 229 14.14 -19.44 -14.65
N TYR A 230 13.37 -18.49 -14.14
CA TYR A 230 13.09 -17.24 -14.83
C TYR A 230 14.35 -16.39 -14.99
N ASN A 231 14.65 -15.99 -16.20
CA ASN A 231 15.88 -15.27 -16.56
C ASN A 231 15.74 -13.75 -16.68
N GLY A 232 14.54 -13.20 -16.39
CA GLY A 232 14.27 -11.77 -16.47
C GLY A 232 13.80 -11.24 -17.84
N THR A 233 13.78 -12.07 -18.89
CA THR A 233 13.43 -11.60 -20.26
C THR A 233 11.96 -11.73 -20.64
N GLY A 234 11.12 -12.19 -19.72
CA GLY A 234 9.71 -12.47 -19.98
C GLY A 234 9.47 -13.87 -20.52
N ILE A 235 8.39 -14.50 -20.09
CA ILE A 235 7.95 -15.82 -20.53
C ILE A 235 6.99 -15.61 -21.70
N VAL A 236 7.37 -16.06 -22.89
CA VAL A 236 6.56 -15.90 -24.11
C VAL A 236 5.59 -17.08 -24.24
N ILE A 237 4.29 -16.81 -24.17
CA ILE A 237 3.22 -17.80 -24.20
C ILE A 237 2.44 -17.64 -25.52
N ARG A 238 2.54 -18.62 -26.41
CA ARG A 238 1.90 -18.64 -27.75
C ARG A 238 0.77 -19.66 -27.88
N GLN A 239 0.58 -20.49 -26.89
CA GLN A 239 -0.50 -21.50 -26.81
C GLN A 239 -1.09 -21.52 -25.41
N SER A 240 -2.24 -22.13 -25.23
CA SER A 240 -2.86 -22.29 -23.91
C SER A 240 -1.88 -22.94 -22.93
N ALA A 241 -1.76 -22.37 -21.74
CA ALA A 241 -0.82 -22.79 -20.72
C ALA A 241 -1.34 -22.44 -19.32
N ASP A 242 -0.93 -23.23 -18.35
CA ASP A 242 -1.17 -22.99 -16.94
C ASP A 242 0.15 -22.61 -16.26
N LEU A 243 0.43 -21.32 -16.20
CA LEU A 243 1.61 -20.78 -15.54
C LEU A 243 1.48 -20.97 -14.02
N ARG A 244 2.48 -21.59 -13.43
CA ARG A 244 2.72 -21.57 -11.98
C ARG A 244 4.14 -21.10 -11.73
N ALA A 245 4.33 -20.21 -10.78
CA ALA A 245 5.64 -19.65 -10.46
C ALA A 245 5.83 -19.52 -8.93
N VAL A 246 7.05 -19.76 -8.46
CA VAL A 246 7.41 -19.64 -7.05
C VAL A 246 8.80 -19.01 -6.92
N ALA A 247 8.95 -18.08 -6.00
CA ALA A 247 10.26 -17.56 -5.59
C ALA A 247 10.80 -18.41 -4.44
N ILE A 248 12.05 -18.91 -4.57
CA ILE A 248 12.67 -19.79 -3.58
C ILE A 248 13.86 -19.07 -2.95
N ARG A 249 13.86 -19.00 -1.62
CA ARG A 249 14.89 -18.38 -0.79
C ARG A 249 15.42 -19.40 0.22
N PRO A 250 16.59 -19.18 0.82
CA PRO A 250 17.06 -20.03 1.92
C PRO A 250 16.07 -20.11 3.10
N GLU A 251 15.35 -19.02 3.35
CA GLU A 251 14.39 -18.88 4.44
C GLU A 251 13.01 -19.47 4.13
N GLY A 252 12.74 -19.83 2.87
CA GLY A 252 11.44 -20.38 2.46
C GLY A 252 11.00 -19.99 1.05
N LYS A 253 9.81 -20.43 0.71
CA LYS A 253 9.18 -20.17 -0.59
C LYS A 253 8.15 -19.04 -0.47
N SER A 254 7.95 -18.29 -1.58
CA SER A 254 6.79 -17.42 -1.73
C SER A 254 5.50 -18.23 -1.87
N LYS A 255 4.34 -17.54 -1.82
CA LYS A 255 3.12 -18.09 -2.39
C LYS A 255 3.35 -18.46 -3.87
N VAL A 256 2.67 -19.50 -4.34
CA VAL A 256 2.68 -19.84 -5.77
C VAL A 256 1.77 -18.85 -6.51
N THR A 257 2.33 -18.18 -7.50
CA THR A 257 1.56 -17.34 -8.43
C THR A 257 1.04 -18.22 -9.55
N GLU A 258 -0.28 -18.19 -9.78
CA GLU A 258 -0.96 -19.04 -10.76
C GLU A 258 -1.71 -18.18 -11.79
N LYS A 259 -1.63 -18.58 -13.06
CA LYS A 259 -2.40 -17.93 -14.14
C LYS A 259 -2.61 -18.89 -15.30
N SER A 260 -3.88 -19.17 -15.63
CA SER A 260 -4.26 -19.90 -16.83
C SER A 260 -4.43 -18.95 -18.01
N PHE A 261 -3.90 -19.35 -19.15
CA PHE A 261 -4.04 -18.65 -20.42
C PHE A 261 -4.75 -19.55 -21.42
N TYR A 262 -5.82 -19.03 -22.02
CA TYR A 262 -6.61 -19.72 -23.04
C TYR A 262 -6.40 -19.03 -24.38
N ILE A 263 -5.59 -19.65 -25.24
CA ILE A 263 -5.24 -19.11 -26.57
C ILE A 263 -5.90 -20.02 -27.61
N ASN A 264 -6.68 -19.43 -28.49
CA ASN A 264 -7.34 -20.09 -29.60
C ASN A 264 -7.10 -19.31 -30.90
N LYS A 265 -7.67 -19.78 -32.02
CA LYS A 265 -7.49 -19.18 -33.36
C LYS A 265 -7.99 -17.73 -33.46
N ALA A 266 -8.88 -17.29 -32.58
CA ALA A 266 -9.39 -15.92 -32.57
C ALA A 266 -8.60 -14.99 -31.62
N THR A 267 -7.78 -15.57 -30.74
CA THR A 267 -6.96 -14.82 -29.77
C THR A 267 -5.93 -14.01 -30.57
N PHE A 268 -5.75 -12.80 -30.44
CA PHE A 268 -4.88 -11.87 -31.19
C PHE A 268 -5.41 -11.45 -32.57
N CYS A 269 -6.55 -11.96 -33.05
CA CYS A 269 -7.14 -11.47 -34.29
C CYS A 269 -7.77 -10.08 -34.08
N PRO A 270 -7.70 -9.19 -35.09
CA PRO A 270 -8.41 -7.93 -35.06
C PRO A 270 -9.91 -8.15 -34.93
N ILE A 271 -10.59 -7.36 -34.11
CA ILE A 271 -12.03 -7.39 -33.96
C ILE A 271 -12.61 -6.19 -34.70
N GLU A 272 -13.42 -6.45 -35.74
CA GLU A 272 -14.24 -5.41 -36.36
C GLU A 272 -15.65 -5.45 -35.77
N LEU A 273 -16.07 -4.34 -35.16
CA LEU A 273 -17.43 -4.17 -34.69
C LEU A 273 -18.30 -3.66 -35.86
N THR A 274 -19.08 -4.55 -36.47
CA THR A 274 -20.08 -4.20 -37.49
C THR A 274 -21.43 -3.99 -36.81
N GLY A 275 -21.78 -2.74 -36.50
CA GLY A 275 -23.09 -2.37 -35.95
C GLY A 275 -23.05 -0.98 -35.35
N THR A 276 -24.12 -0.22 -35.52
CA THR A 276 -24.36 1.02 -34.78
C THR A 276 -24.60 0.68 -33.32
N GLN A 277 -23.87 1.30 -32.41
CA GLN A 277 -24.23 1.24 -30.98
C GLN A 277 -25.65 1.73 -30.77
N PRO A 278 -26.47 1.11 -29.92
CA PRO A 278 -27.79 1.60 -29.58
C PRO A 278 -27.75 2.92 -28.85
#